data_241bbd80babdc5a220dcc674ca375463
#
_entry.id   241bbd80babdc5a220dcc674ca375463
#
_cell.length_a   1.000
_cell.length_b   1.000
_cell.length_c   1.000
_cell.angle_alpha   90.00
_cell.angle_beta   90.00
_cell.angle_gamma   90.00
#
_symmetry.space_group_name_H-M   'P 1'
#
loop_
_entity.id
_entity.type
_entity.pdbx_description
1 polymer ?
#
loop_
_entity_poly.entity_id
_entity_poly.type
_entity_poly.pdbx_seq_one_letter_code
_entity_poly.pdbx_strand_id
1 'polypeptide(L)'
;VLTHSFPTRRSSDLSYASRGNLPMVEHVMEAGMTLMPMLARARVLRSWGGIMDMTPDGSPIIDKTHIDGLFVDAGWNYGGFKAAPASGWCMAHLMATGQSHEVARRFRLDRFRTGHVMDEEGTGSQHNLH
;
A
#
# COMPACT_ATOMS: atom_id res chain seq x y z
N VAL A 1 -0.47 -15.56 2.33
CA VAL A 1 -0.94 -15.20 0.98
C VAL A 1 -0.32 -13.88 0.58
N LEU A 2 0.73 -13.96 -0.20
CA LEU A 2 1.37 -12.78 -0.79
C LEU A 2 0.63 -12.46 -2.10
N THR A 3 -0.40 -11.64 -2.01
CA THR A 3 -1.15 -11.18 -3.18
C THR A 3 -0.76 -9.77 -3.56
N HIS A 4 0.52 -9.53 -3.76
CA HIS A 4 0.96 -8.25 -4.28
C HIS A 4 1.43 -8.44 -5.70
N SER A 5 0.49 -8.36 -6.63
CA SER A 5 0.85 -8.18 -8.03
C SER A 5 1.32 -6.75 -8.21
N PHE A 6 2.60 -6.53 -8.30
CA PHE A 6 3.12 -5.26 -8.77
C PHE A 6 2.62 -5.03 -10.20
N PRO A 7 1.89 -3.97 -10.48
CA PRO A 7 1.55 -3.66 -11.84
C PRO A 7 2.79 -3.12 -12.54
N THR A 8 3.51 -3.98 -13.24
CA THR A 8 4.50 -3.56 -14.23
C THR A 8 3.82 -3.06 -15.51
N ARG A 9 2.59 -2.55 -15.40
CA ARG A 9 1.76 -2.24 -16.55
C ARG A 9 1.82 -0.77 -16.91
N ARG A 10 1.94 -0.50 -18.21
CA ARG A 10 1.74 0.82 -18.81
C ARG A 10 0.35 1.34 -18.45
N SER A 11 0.20 2.66 -18.35
CA SER A 11 -1.08 3.31 -18.02
C SER A 11 -2.25 2.93 -18.92
N SER A 12 -1.98 2.46 -20.16
CA SER A 12 -2.97 1.93 -21.09
C SER A 12 -3.58 0.58 -20.67
N ASP A 13 -2.94 -0.11 -19.71
CA ASP A 13 -3.34 -1.43 -19.25
C ASP A 13 -4.05 -1.41 -17.89
N LEU A 14 -4.56 -0.26 -17.47
CA LEU A 14 -5.38 -0.11 -16.28
C LEU A 14 -6.69 -0.90 -16.45
N SER A 15 -6.58 -2.20 -16.27
CA SER A 15 -7.75 -3.04 -16.14
C SER A 15 -8.07 -3.17 -14.66
N TYR A 16 -9.24 -2.72 -14.27
CA TYR A 16 -9.81 -3.02 -12.95
C TYR A 16 -10.24 -4.50 -12.86
N ALA A 17 -9.49 -5.37 -13.51
CA ALA A 17 -9.80 -6.80 -13.52
C ALA A 17 -9.62 -7.37 -12.12
N SER A 18 -10.65 -7.98 -11.61
CA SER A 18 -10.63 -8.73 -10.35
C SER A 18 -9.86 -10.06 -10.45
N ARG A 19 -9.38 -10.40 -11.63
CA ARG A 19 -8.62 -11.63 -11.89
C ARG A 19 -7.13 -11.32 -11.90
N GLY A 20 -6.34 -12.16 -11.21
CA GLY A 20 -4.89 -12.18 -11.38
C GLY A 20 -4.51 -12.66 -12.80
N ASN A 21 -3.35 -12.26 -13.30
CA ASN A 21 -2.82 -12.78 -14.54
C ASN A 21 -1.87 -13.96 -14.29
N LEU A 22 -1.78 -14.86 -15.25
CA LEU A 22 -0.98 -16.09 -15.11
C LEU A 22 0.52 -15.81 -14.88
N PRO A 23 1.20 -14.93 -15.62
CA PRO A 23 2.61 -14.62 -15.37
C PRO A 23 2.90 -14.16 -13.94
N MET A 24 1.99 -13.39 -13.33
CA MET A 24 2.15 -12.97 -11.95
C MET A 24 1.98 -14.14 -10.97
N VAL A 25 1.04 -15.04 -11.23
CA VAL A 25 0.85 -16.24 -10.42
C VAL A 25 2.12 -17.09 -10.46
N GLU A 26 2.73 -17.27 -11.63
CA GLU A 26 3.98 -18.00 -11.81
C GLU A 26 5.12 -17.38 -10.99
N HIS A 27 5.34 -16.07 -11.08
CA HIS A 27 6.36 -15.37 -10.30
C HIS A 27 6.15 -15.48 -8.79
N VAL A 28 4.91 -15.33 -8.33
CA VAL A 28 4.59 -15.46 -6.90
C VAL A 28 4.84 -16.89 -6.41
N MET A 29 4.49 -17.89 -7.22
CA MET A 29 4.74 -19.28 -6.88
C MET A 29 6.24 -19.61 -6.87
N GLU A 30 7.00 -19.13 -7.83
CA GLU A 30 8.45 -19.30 -7.89
C GLU A 30 9.13 -18.70 -6.65
N ALA A 31 8.81 -17.45 -6.31
CA ALA A 31 9.31 -16.80 -5.11
C ALA A 31 8.89 -17.54 -3.84
N GLY A 32 7.64 -17.97 -3.78
CA GLY A 32 7.13 -18.76 -2.66
C GLY A 32 7.85 -20.07 -2.47
N MET A 33 8.11 -20.80 -3.55
CA MET A 33 8.85 -22.08 -3.51
C MET A 33 10.33 -21.89 -3.13
N THR A 34 10.92 -20.75 -3.48
CA THR A 34 12.29 -20.42 -3.06
C THR A 34 12.37 -20.25 -1.54
N LEU A 35 11.37 -19.61 -0.94
CA LEU A 35 11.31 -19.41 0.52
C LEU A 35 10.83 -20.65 1.27
N MET A 36 9.87 -21.37 0.70
CA MET A 36 9.23 -22.55 1.30
C MET A 36 9.09 -23.66 0.25
N PRO A 37 10.10 -24.55 0.10
CA PRO A 37 10.10 -25.60 -0.94
C PRO A 37 8.90 -26.55 -0.89
N MET A 38 8.27 -26.70 0.26
CA MET A 38 7.06 -27.51 0.42
C MET A 38 5.89 -27.04 -0.45
N LEU A 39 5.87 -25.75 -0.84
CA LEU A 39 4.83 -25.18 -1.72
C LEU A 39 4.85 -25.78 -3.14
N ALA A 40 5.92 -26.46 -3.55
CA ALA A 40 5.96 -27.18 -4.82
C ALA A 40 4.90 -28.30 -4.92
N ARG A 41 4.36 -28.75 -3.81
CA ARG A 41 3.28 -29.74 -3.74
C ARG A 41 1.89 -29.11 -3.58
N ALA A 42 1.82 -27.82 -3.43
CA ALA A 42 0.56 -27.09 -3.30
C ALA A 42 -0.12 -26.89 -4.66
N ARG A 43 -1.42 -26.70 -4.63
CA ARG A 43 -2.20 -26.34 -5.82
C ARG A 43 -2.72 -24.92 -5.66
N VAL A 44 -2.60 -24.10 -6.69
CA VAL A 44 -3.25 -22.79 -6.73
C VAL A 44 -4.76 -23.02 -6.84
N LEU A 45 -5.48 -22.66 -5.82
CA LEU A 45 -6.95 -22.79 -5.79
C LEU A 45 -7.61 -21.58 -6.43
N ARG A 46 -7.05 -20.39 -6.23
CA ARG A 46 -7.63 -19.14 -6.70
C ARG A 46 -6.57 -18.05 -6.79
N SER A 47 -6.71 -17.18 -7.77
CA SER A 47 -6.00 -15.90 -7.85
C SER A 47 -7.00 -14.76 -8.07
N TRP A 48 -6.72 -13.61 -7.50
CA TRP A 48 -7.51 -12.40 -7.73
C TRP A 48 -6.59 -11.18 -7.69
N GLY A 49 -7.05 -10.09 -8.28
CA GLY A 49 -6.41 -8.79 -8.22
C GLY A 49 -7.23 -7.82 -7.37
N GLY A 50 -6.59 -6.77 -6.92
CA GLY A 50 -7.21 -5.66 -6.21
C GLY A 50 -6.67 -4.32 -6.70
N ILE A 51 -7.35 -3.25 -6.33
CA ILE A 51 -6.91 -1.89 -6.61
C ILE A 51 -6.00 -1.46 -5.46
N MET A 52 -4.84 -0.91 -5.81
CA MET A 52 -3.93 -0.31 -4.84
C MET A 52 -4.25 1.18 -4.70
N ASP A 53 -4.37 1.65 -3.46
CA ASP A 53 -4.47 3.06 -3.11
C ASP A 53 -3.06 3.66 -2.99
N MET A 54 -2.61 4.32 -4.03
CA MET A 54 -1.26 4.88 -4.07
C MET A 54 -1.26 6.38 -3.82
N THR A 55 -0.34 6.81 -2.97
CA THR A 55 0.00 8.23 -2.80
C THR A 55 1.14 8.63 -3.73
N PRO A 56 1.26 9.92 -4.10
CA PRO A 56 2.32 10.39 -4.99
C PRO A 56 3.74 10.15 -4.46
N ASP A 57 3.92 10.10 -3.15
CA ASP A 57 5.22 9.90 -2.49
C ASP A 57 5.41 8.48 -1.92
N GLY A 58 4.49 7.58 -2.21
CA GLY A 58 4.59 6.18 -1.76
C GLY A 58 4.32 5.97 -0.26
N SER A 59 4.10 7.02 0.51
CA SER A 59 3.89 6.95 1.96
C SER A 59 2.43 7.15 2.35
N PRO A 60 1.93 6.48 3.40
CA PRO A 60 0.52 6.57 3.79
C PRO A 60 0.13 7.96 4.30
N ILE A 61 -1.16 8.15 4.47
CA ILE A 61 -1.75 9.33 5.12
C ILE A 61 -2.44 8.85 6.39
N ILE A 62 -2.06 9.43 7.54
CA ILE A 62 -2.74 9.25 8.83
C ILE A 62 -2.96 10.65 9.39
N ASP A 63 -4.10 11.25 9.11
CA ASP A 63 -4.36 12.63 9.50
C ASP A 63 -5.85 12.94 9.65
N LYS A 64 -6.14 14.07 10.25
CA LYS A 64 -7.45 14.71 10.21
C LYS A 64 -7.57 15.57 8.96
N THR A 65 -8.76 15.67 8.41
CA THR A 65 -9.05 16.57 7.30
C THR A 65 -9.41 17.98 7.82
N HIS A 66 -9.69 18.89 6.89
CA HIS A 66 -10.24 20.22 7.22
C HIS A 66 -11.72 20.17 7.65
N ILE A 67 -12.36 19.02 7.55
CA ILE A 67 -13.75 18.79 7.96
C ILE A 67 -13.73 18.23 9.37
N ASP A 68 -14.43 18.87 10.29
CA ASP A 68 -14.50 18.42 11.66
C ASP A 68 -15.06 16.98 11.77
N GLY A 69 -14.36 16.15 12.54
CA GLY A 69 -14.72 14.75 12.74
C GLY A 69 -14.36 13.81 11.60
N LEU A 70 -13.80 14.30 10.48
CA LEU A 70 -13.37 13.46 9.38
C LEU A 70 -11.86 13.22 9.42
N PHE A 71 -11.49 11.95 9.59
CA PHE A 71 -10.11 11.46 9.60
C PHE A 71 -9.83 10.60 8.38
N VAL A 72 -8.56 10.54 7.97
CA VAL A 72 -8.10 9.74 6.82
C VAL A 72 -6.95 8.84 7.25
N ASP A 73 -7.10 7.54 6.99
CA ASP A 73 -6.05 6.53 7.08
C ASP A 73 -6.07 5.76 5.76
N ALA A 74 -5.19 6.13 4.83
CA ALA A 74 -5.22 5.65 3.45
C ALA A 74 -3.84 5.77 2.77
N GLY A 75 -3.76 5.31 1.51
CA GLY A 75 -2.54 5.45 0.70
C GLY A 75 -1.42 4.50 1.13
N TRP A 76 -1.78 3.33 1.63
CA TRP A 76 -0.83 2.35 2.14
C TRP A 76 -0.08 1.57 1.05
N ASN A 77 -0.41 1.81 -0.20
CA ASN A 77 0.17 1.11 -1.35
C ASN A 77 0.06 -0.42 -1.15
N TYR A 78 1.18 -1.10 -0.98
CA TYR A 78 1.25 -2.55 -0.71
C TYR A 78 1.54 -2.89 0.76
N GLY A 79 1.61 -1.90 1.63
CA GLY A 79 2.00 -2.07 3.05
C GLY A 79 0.85 -2.21 4.04
N GLY A 80 -0.38 -1.98 3.62
CA GLY A 80 -1.52 -1.77 4.51
C GLY A 80 -1.83 -2.94 5.44
N PHE A 81 -1.81 -4.16 4.94
CA PHE A 81 -2.12 -5.33 5.77
C PHE A 81 -1.18 -5.47 6.98
N LYS A 82 0.12 -5.42 6.74
CA LYS A 82 1.12 -5.54 7.82
C LYS A 82 1.14 -4.34 8.75
N ALA A 83 0.79 -3.16 8.26
CA ALA A 83 0.79 -1.92 9.02
C ALA A 83 -0.51 -1.66 9.80
N ALA A 84 -1.59 -2.37 9.49
CA ALA A 84 -2.92 -2.13 10.06
C ALA A 84 -2.97 -2.00 11.59
N PRO A 85 -2.28 -2.83 12.40
CA PRO A 85 -2.30 -2.66 13.85
C PRO A 85 -1.66 -1.34 14.32
N ALA A 86 -0.52 -0.97 13.74
CA ALA A 86 0.20 0.27 14.09
C ALA A 86 -0.55 1.50 13.58
N SER A 87 -1.09 1.43 12.38
CA SER A 87 -1.92 2.48 11.79
C SER A 87 -3.16 2.75 12.63
N GLY A 88 -3.92 1.71 12.95
CA GLY A 88 -5.12 1.83 13.78
C GLY A 88 -4.82 2.42 15.15
N TRP A 89 -3.68 2.06 15.76
CA TRP A 89 -3.26 2.64 17.02
C TRP A 89 -2.90 4.13 16.89
N CYS A 90 -2.16 4.53 15.86
CA CYS A 90 -1.84 5.93 15.58
C CYS A 90 -3.11 6.76 15.31
N MET A 91 -4.05 6.20 14.55
CA MET A 91 -5.33 6.85 14.28
C MET A 91 -6.16 7.01 15.56
N ALA A 92 -6.25 5.99 16.40
CA ALA A 92 -6.95 6.06 17.68
C ALA A 92 -6.34 7.13 18.60
N HIS A 93 -5.00 7.21 18.64
CA HIS A 93 -4.32 8.26 19.39
C HIS A 93 -4.67 9.67 18.85
N LEU A 94 -4.63 9.86 17.53
CA LEU A 94 -5.00 11.11 16.88
C LEU A 94 -6.45 11.50 17.19
N MET A 95 -7.38 10.56 17.13
CA MET A 95 -8.79 10.81 17.42
C MET A 95 -9.03 11.17 18.90
N ALA A 96 -8.31 10.53 19.82
CA ALA A 96 -8.47 10.74 21.26
C ALA A 96 -7.82 12.03 21.75
N THR A 97 -6.68 12.41 21.18
CA THR A 97 -5.87 13.54 21.66
C THR A 97 -5.91 14.77 20.76
N GLY A 98 -6.39 14.63 19.53
CA GLY A 98 -6.33 15.66 18.49
C GLY A 98 -4.92 15.89 17.90
N GLN A 99 -3.93 15.09 18.33
CA GLN A 99 -2.53 15.23 17.92
C GLN A 99 -1.99 13.94 17.32
N SER A 100 -1.23 14.05 16.22
CA SER A 100 -0.58 12.90 15.62
C SER A 100 0.47 12.31 16.56
N HIS A 101 0.47 10.99 16.70
CA HIS A 101 1.52 10.29 17.42
C HIS A 101 2.88 10.51 16.74
N GLU A 102 3.97 10.49 17.50
CA GLU A 102 5.33 10.75 17.01
C GLU A 102 5.69 9.92 15.77
N VAL A 103 5.38 8.62 15.79
CA VAL A 103 5.61 7.69 14.67
C VAL A 103 4.87 8.12 13.40
N ALA A 104 3.65 8.65 13.53
CA ALA A 104 2.80 9.04 12.41
C ALA A 104 2.91 10.52 12.03
N ARG A 105 3.71 11.32 12.76
CA ARG A 105 3.77 12.79 12.61
C ARG A 105 4.11 13.26 11.20
N ARG A 106 4.84 12.44 10.43
CA ARG A 106 5.22 12.77 9.05
C ARG A 106 4.14 12.41 8.02
N PHE A 107 3.19 11.54 8.37
CA PHE A 107 2.17 11.03 7.46
C PHE A 107 0.96 11.96 7.31
N ARG A 108 1.21 13.26 7.35
CA ARG A 108 0.18 14.30 7.29
C ARG A 108 -0.34 14.50 5.87
N LEU A 109 -1.61 14.84 5.76
CA LEU A 109 -2.27 15.14 4.49
C LEU A 109 -1.74 16.43 3.86
N ASP A 110 -1.40 17.42 4.67
CA ASP A 110 -0.94 18.74 4.20
C ASP A 110 0.44 18.72 3.54
N ARG A 111 1.22 17.63 3.66
CA ARG A 111 2.52 17.50 2.99
C ARG A 111 2.43 17.62 1.47
N PHE A 112 1.31 17.20 0.87
CA PHE A 112 1.09 17.35 -0.58
C PHE A 112 0.83 18.80 -0.99
N ARG A 113 0.23 19.60 -0.12
CA ARG A 113 -0.01 21.02 -0.36
C ARG A 113 1.25 21.85 -0.12
N THR A 114 2.06 21.49 0.85
CA THR A 114 3.29 22.22 1.22
C THR A 114 4.52 21.78 0.44
N GLY A 115 4.43 20.70 -0.33
CA GLY A 115 5.54 20.13 -1.07
C GLY A 115 6.56 19.36 -0.21
N HIS A 116 6.31 19.18 1.09
CA HIS A 116 7.17 18.39 1.98
C HIS A 116 6.84 16.89 1.90
N VAL A 117 6.90 16.37 0.68
CA VAL A 117 6.68 14.94 0.41
C VAL A 117 7.78 14.09 1.06
N MET A 118 7.46 12.84 1.31
CA MET A 118 8.40 11.88 1.87
C MET A 118 9.18 11.24 0.74
N ASP A 119 10.49 11.16 0.91
CA ASP A 119 11.37 10.40 0.02
C ASP A 119 11.79 9.13 0.78
N GLU A 120 11.10 8.03 0.50
CA GLU A 120 11.45 6.72 1.03
C GLU A 120 12.29 6.00 0.00
N GLU A 121 13.56 5.73 0.32
CA GLU A 121 14.44 4.95 -0.55
C GLU A 121 13.78 3.60 -0.89
N GLY A 122 13.58 3.37 -2.19
CA GLY A 122 13.01 2.14 -2.73
C GLY A 122 11.47 2.09 -2.78
N THR A 123 10.76 3.08 -2.28
CA THR A 123 9.29 3.16 -2.35
C THR A 123 8.79 4.47 -2.95
N GLY A 124 9.67 5.46 -3.08
CA GLY A 124 9.35 6.74 -3.68
C GLY A 124 8.79 6.60 -5.09
N SER A 125 8.06 7.59 -5.54
CA SER A 125 7.52 7.68 -6.90
C SER A 125 8.65 7.44 -7.88
N GLN A 126 8.78 6.22 -8.34
CA GLN A 126 9.65 5.93 -9.48
C GLN A 126 9.19 6.84 -10.60
N HIS A 127 10.09 7.65 -11.15
CA HIS A 127 9.83 8.55 -12.27
C HIS A 127 9.36 7.85 -13.56
N ASN A 128 8.91 6.61 -13.44
CA ASN A 128 8.46 5.72 -14.51
C ASN A 128 6.94 5.61 -14.63
N LEU A 129 6.19 6.52 -14.03
CA LEU A 129 4.76 6.69 -14.30
C LEU A 129 4.55 7.67 -15.49
N HIS A 130 5.31 7.45 -16.56
CA HIS A 130 5.07 8.11 -17.85
C HIS A 130 4.50 7.11 -18.84
#